data_1c74f0d7bdb3f57c4d5f3edf96ff98d8
#
_entry.id   1c74f0d7bdb3f57c4d5f3edf96ff98d8
#
_cell.length_a   1.000
_cell.length_b   1.000
_cell.length_c   1.000
_cell.angle_alpha   90.00
_cell.angle_beta   90.00
_cell.angle_gamma   90.00
#
_symmetry.space_group_name_H-M   'P 1'
#
loop_
_entity.id
_entity.type
_entity.pdbx_description
1 polymer ?
#
loop_
_entity_poly.entity_id
_entity_poly.type
_entity_poly.pdbx_seq_one_letter_code
_entity_poly.pdbx_strand_id
1 'polypeptide(L)'
;MWITENLRYIFDSLLSLIYSGNDYCAACGSELNDCMQKSEEQSPFYALLCEKCRKTVDSCSEIKHMQRGKTSVDVYSAVYYSFAVKELILKLKYQNNFNAGEVLGDLMIKALNREKIDFDYVTFVPSGQSAMKKRGYNQSRMLALIISRKFRVPLVDCIYKANETKDQIGLGGYMRWYNLKGNFKIKHINKIRNKKILLVDDVITTGATAFYCSEALTQSGSGKVTVLTAARSAV
;
A
#
# COMPACT_ATOMS: atom_id res chain seq x y z
N MET A 1 -13.34 -15.33 -22.67
CA MET A 1 -13.23 -13.87 -22.78
C MET A 1 -14.54 -13.16 -22.40
N TRP A 2 -15.73 -13.64 -22.78
CA TRP A 2 -17.04 -13.03 -22.47
C TRP A 2 -17.51 -13.17 -21.00
N ILE A 3 -17.15 -14.26 -20.33
CA ILE A 3 -17.54 -14.54 -18.93
C ILE A 3 -16.78 -13.64 -17.93
N THR A 4 -15.54 -13.27 -18.24
CA THR A 4 -14.72 -12.42 -17.38
C THR A 4 -15.13 -10.94 -17.42
N GLU A 5 -15.68 -10.46 -18.52
CA GLU A 5 -16.19 -9.09 -18.65
C GLU A 5 -17.51 -8.90 -17.90
N ASN A 6 -18.43 -9.88 -17.99
CA ASN A 6 -19.70 -9.82 -17.26
C ASN A 6 -19.53 -9.92 -15.74
N LEU A 7 -18.60 -10.76 -15.26
CA LEU A 7 -18.22 -10.79 -13.83
C LEU A 7 -17.62 -9.47 -13.35
N ARG A 8 -16.88 -8.78 -14.21
CA ARG A 8 -16.34 -7.47 -13.93
C ARG A 8 -17.45 -6.40 -13.84
N TYR A 9 -18.41 -6.41 -14.78
CA TYR A 9 -19.58 -5.50 -14.74
C TYR A 9 -20.46 -5.73 -13.50
N ILE A 10 -20.69 -6.98 -13.13
CA ILE A 10 -21.46 -7.33 -11.92
C ILE A 10 -20.71 -6.88 -10.66
N PHE A 11 -19.39 -7.06 -10.62
CA PHE A 11 -18.55 -6.65 -9.50
C PHE A 11 -18.46 -5.12 -9.39
N ASP A 12 -18.29 -4.41 -10.50
CA ASP A 12 -18.27 -2.94 -10.54
C ASP A 12 -19.66 -2.36 -10.20
N SER A 13 -20.76 -3.00 -10.62
CA SER A 13 -22.12 -2.61 -10.25
C SER A 13 -22.45 -2.90 -8.77
N LEU A 14 -21.98 -4.01 -8.22
CA LEU A 14 -22.08 -4.31 -6.79
C LEU A 14 -21.24 -3.34 -5.96
N LEU A 15 -20.05 -3.00 -6.43
CA LEU A 15 -19.24 -1.97 -5.79
C LEU A 15 -19.94 -0.61 -5.82
N SER A 16 -20.56 -0.20 -6.92
CA SER A 16 -21.30 1.07 -6.99
C SER A 16 -22.52 1.09 -6.06
N LEU A 17 -23.19 -0.04 -5.84
CA LEU A 17 -24.29 -0.17 -4.86
C LEU A 17 -23.80 -0.10 -3.41
N ILE A 18 -22.63 -0.64 -3.13
CA ILE A 18 -21.98 -0.57 -1.80
C ILE A 18 -21.42 0.84 -1.55
N TYR A 19 -21.00 1.53 -2.62
CA TYR A 19 -20.42 2.89 -2.58
C TYR A 19 -21.44 4.03 -2.78
N SER A 20 -22.73 3.72 -2.88
CA SER A 20 -23.81 4.72 -3.06
C SER A 20 -24.13 5.57 -1.82
N GLY A 21 -23.21 5.70 -0.88
CA GLY A 21 -23.35 6.53 0.33
C GLY A 21 -22.06 7.22 0.70
N ASN A 22 -21.49 8.04 -0.22
CA ASN A 22 -20.27 8.80 0.04
C ASN A 22 -20.50 10.15 0.74
N ASP A 23 -21.52 10.21 1.58
CA ASP A 23 -21.90 11.44 2.27
C ASP A 23 -20.98 11.78 3.44
N TYR A 24 -20.01 10.89 3.75
CA TYR A 24 -19.13 11.03 4.90
C TYR A 24 -17.66 10.97 4.50
N CYS A 25 -16.86 11.82 5.14
CA CYS A 25 -15.41 11.85 4.95
C CYS A 25 -14.78 10.52 5.35
N ALA A 26 -14.03 9.91 4.41
CA ALA A 26 -13.37 8.63 4.64
C ALA A 26 -12.35 8.66 5.80
N ALA A 27 -11.76 9.83 6.12
CA ALA A 27 -10.83 9.98 7.24
C ALA A 27 -11.58 10.26 8.55
N CYS A 28 -12.23 11.41 8.72
CA CYS A 28 -12.78 11.82 10.01
C CYS A 28 -14.25 11.43 10.24
N GLY A 29 -14.98 10.98 9.21
CA GLY A 29 -16.40 10.61 9.32
C GLY A 29 -17.37 11.80 9.37
N SER A 30 -16.92 13.05 9.16
CA SER A 30 -17.84 14.19 9.04
C SER A 30 -18.61 14.13 7.72
N GLU A 31 -19.81 14.70 7.68
CA GLU A 31 -20.59 14.83 6.44
C GLU A 31 -19.81 15.61 5.39
N LEU A 32 -19.90 15.15 4.15
CA LEU A 32 -19.38 15.84 2.98
C LEU A 32 -20.53 16.70 2.43
N ASN A 33 -20.48 18.00 2.70
CA ASN A 33 -21.46 18.93 2.14
C ASN A 33 -21.33 18.98 0.62
N ASP A 34 -22.47 19.02 -0.08
CA ASP A 34 -22.61 19.04 -1.56
C ASP A 34 -21.89 20.22 -2.27
N CYS A 35 -21.27 21.14 -1.54
CA CYS A 35 -20.60 22.33 -2.07
C CYS A 35 -19.23 22.05 -2.69
N MET A 36 -18.87 20.80 -2.95
CA MET A 36 -17.62 20.50 -3.63
C MET A 36 -17.76 20.55 -5.15
N GLN A 37 -17.40 21.70 -5.71
CA GLN A 37 -17.09 21.80 -7.12
C GLN A 37 -16.07 20.69 -7.48
N LYS A 38 -16.53 19.75 -8.30
CA LYS A 38 -15.66 18.74 -8.94
C LYS A 38 -14.71 19.50 -9.84
N SER A 39 -13.53 19.86 -9.33
CA SER A 39 -12.45 20.29 -10.22
C SER A 39 -12.06 19.06 -11.05
N GLU A 40 -12.11 19.18 -12.38
CA GLU A 40 -11.82 18.10 -13.33
C GLU A 40 -10.41 17.49 -13.15
N GLU A 41 -9.51 18.18 -12.45
CA GLU A 41 -8.14 17.73 -12.17
C GLU A 41 -8.00 16.84 -10.92
N GLN A 42 -9.03 16.69 -10.09
CA GLN A 42 -8.93 15.91 -8.88
C GLN A 42 -9.52 14.50 -9.07
N SER A 43 -8.75 13.48 -8.68
CA SER A 43 -9.24 12.10 -8.65
C SER A 43 -10.55 12.00 -7.85
N PRO A 44 -11.53 11.18 -8.32
CA PRO A 44 -12.80 10.98 -7.64
C PRO A 44 -12.64 10.49 -6.19
N PHE A 45 -11.56 9.76 -5.88
CA PHE A 45 -11.30 9.27 -4.52
C PHE A 45 -10.83 10.36 -3.56
N TYR A 46 -10.19 11.42 -4.06
CA TYR A 46 -9.84 12.57 -3.23
C TYR A 46 -11.09 13.35 -2.78
N ALA A 47 -12.18 13.25 -3.53
CA ALA A 47 -13.48 13.80 -3.16
C ALA A 47 -14.10 13.13 -1.93
N LEU A 48 -13.64 11.93 -1.55
CA LEU A 48 -14.05 11.24 -0.32
C LEU A 48 -13.45 11.85 0.97
N LEU A 49 -12.68 12.93 0.87
CA LEU A 49 -12.15 13.66 2.02
C LEU A 49 -12.80 15.03 2.14
N CYS A 50 -13.19 15.42 3.35
CA CYS A 50 -13.60 16.80 3.61
C CYS A 50 -12.40 17.75 3.47
N GLU A 51 -12.68 19.03 3.29
CA GLU A 51 -11.65 20.05 3.07
C GLU A 51 -10.59 20.10 4.19
N LYS A 52 -11.03 19.97 5.45
CA LYS A 52 -10.12 19.93 6.61
C LYS A 52 -9.13 18.76 6.50
N CYS A 53 -9.61 17.56 6.20
CA CYS A 53 -8.75 16.38 6.04
C CYS A 53 -7.83 16.51 4.83
N ARG A 54 -8.30 17.04 3.70
CA ARG A 54 -7.48 17.27 2.51
C ARG A 54 -6.30 18.21 2.78
N LYS A 55 -6.50 19.28 3.52
CA LYS A 55 -5.45 20.23 3.89
C LYS A 55 -4.34 19.63 4.76
N THR A 56 -4.58 18.48 5.38
CA THR A 56 -3.56 17.78 6.19
C THR A 56 -2.84 16.67 5.43
N VAL A 57 -3.13 16.48 4.14
CA VAL A 57 -2.48 15.46 3.31
C VAL A 57 -1.36 16.10 2.51
N ASP A 58 -0.14 16.00 3.04
CA ASP A 58 1.05 16.54 2.41
C ASP A 58 1.78 15.47 1.61
N SER A 59 2.06 15.75 0.33
CA SER A 59 2.82 14.85 -0.54
C SER A 59 4.25 14.68 -0.05
N CYS A 60 4.75 13.45 -0.05
CA CYS A 60 6.13 13.13 0.28
C CYS A 60 6.94 12.94 -1.00
N SER A 61 7.86 13.85 -1.28
CA SER A 61 8.79 13.76 -2.41
C SER A 61 10.17 13.22 -2.03
N GLU A 62 10.43 13.04 -0.74
CA GLU A 62 11.71 12.53 -0.27
C GLU A 62 11.83 11.02 -0.48
N ILE A 63 12.92 10.59 -1.09
CA ILE A 63 13.28 9.18 -1.26
C ILE A 63 14.10 8.75 -0.05
N LYS A 64 13.67 7.66 0.61
CA LYS A 64 14.47 7.05 1.68
C LYS A 64 15.37 5.98 1.08
N HIS A 65 16.66 6.27 0.98
CA HIS A 65 17.65 5.30 0.57
C HIS A 65 18.07 4.44 1.76
N MET A 66 17.98 3.12 1.61
CA MET A 66 18.38 2.17 2.64
C MET A 66 19.42 1.22 2.06
N GLN A 67 20.59 1.11 2.72
CA GLN A 67 21.67 0.22 2.30
C GLN A 67 22.19 -0.58 3.49
N ARG A 68 22.32 -1.90 3.29
CA ARG A 68 22.99 -2.81 4.24
C ARG A 68 23.69 -3.91 3.44
N GLY A 69 24.99 -4.04 3.64
CA GLY A 69 25.81 -4.97 2.86
C GLY A 69 25.70 -4.69 1.36
N LYS A 70 25.33 -5.68 0.58
CA LYS A 70 25.16 -5.58 -0.88
C LYS A 70 23.76 -5.17 -1.32
N THR A 71 22.80 -5.06 -0.40
CA THR A 71 21.41 -4.72 -0.73
C THR A 71 21.19 -3.23 -0.55
N SER A 72 20.71 -2.58 -1.61
CA SER A 72 20.25 -1.19 -1.61
C SER A 72 18.82 -1.13 -2.06
N VAL A 73 17.99 -0.30 -1.40
CA VAL A 73 16.55 -0.18 -1.64
C VAL A 73 16.12 1.26 -1.57
N ASP A 74 15.41 1.71 -2.60
CA ASP A 74 14.75 3.02 -2.64
C ASP A 74 13.31 2.87 -2.16
N VAL A 75 12.93 3.64 -1.16
CA VAL A 75 11.59 3.68 -0.62
C VAL A 75 10.95 5.02 -0.89
N TYR A 76 9.89 5.00 -1.64
CA TYR A 76 9.00 6.11 -1.92
C TYR A 76 7.80 6.05 -0.97
N SER A 77 7.31 7.19 -0.57
CA SER A 77 6.08 7.30 0.21
C SER A 77 5.15 8.29 -0.48
N ALA A 78 3.86 7.98 -0.53
CA ALA A 78 2.91 8.86 -1.20
C ALA A 78 2.76 10.19 -0.45
N VAL A 79 2.59 10.10 0.88
CA VAL A 79 2.36 11.25 1.75
C VAL A 79 3.10 11.14 3.09
N TYR A 80 3.22 12.26 3.80
CA TYR A 80 3.63 12.27 5.20
C TYR A 80 2.48 11.81 6.11
N TYR A 81 2.85 11.20 7.23
CA TYR A 81 1.90 10.72 8.22
C TYR A 81 1.25 11.89 8.96
N SER A 82 -0.02 12.13 8.71
CA SER A 82 -0.85 13.17 9.33
C SER A 82 -2.05 12.56 10.04
N PHE A 83 -2.87 13.39 10.71
CA PHE A 83 -4.10 12.93 11.34
C PHE A 83 -5.02 12.21 10.34
N ALA A 84 -5.32 12.83 9.20
CA ALA A 84 -6.21 12.23 8.21
C ALA A 84 -5.65 10.92 7.65
N VAL A 85 -4.36 10.88 7.34
CA VAL A 85 -3.67 9.69 6.83
C VAL A 85 -3.66 8.57 7.87
N LYS A 86 -3.44 8.89 9.15
CA LYS A 86 -3.55 7.94 10.26
C LYS A 86 -4.93 7.29 10.30
N GLU A 87 -5.98 8.12 10.29
CA GLU A 87 -7.38 7.64 10.34
C GLU A 87 -7.71 6.73 9.14
N LEU A 88 -7.30 7.10 7.93
CA LEU A 88 -7.47 6.24 6.74
C LEU A 88 -6.78 4.88 6.93
N ILE A 89 -5.53 4.87 7.41
CA ILE A 89 -4.79 3.63 7.65
C ILE A 89 -5.44 2.77 8.74
N LEU A 90 -5.92 3.38 9.83
CA LEU A 90 -6.59 2.66 10.91
C LEU A 90 -7.93 2.08 10.45
N LYS A 91 -8.72 2.85 9.70
CA LYS A 91 -9.97 2.38 9.13
C LYS A 91 -9.75 1.25 8.13
N LEU A 92 -8.74 1.36 7.27
CA LEU A 92 -8.34 0.28 6.39
C LEU A 92 -7.89 -0.95 7.20
N LYS A 93 -7.13 -0.81 8.28
CA LYS A 93 -6.61 -1.93 9.08
C LYS A 93 -7.66 -2.64 9.94
N TYR A 94 -8.63 -1.92 10.47
CA TYR A 94 -9.47 -2.43 11.55
C TYR A 94 -10.98 -2.33 11.33
N GLN A 95 -11.42 -1.57 10.32
CA GLN A 95 -12.84 -1.33 10.07
C GLN A 95 -13.32 -1.82 8.70
N ASN A 96 -12.47 -2.50 7.94
CA ASN A 96 -12.77 -2.95 6.58
C ASN A 96 -13.29 -1.81 5.67
N ASN A 97 -12.82 -0.58 5.91
CA ASN A 97 -13.25 0.58 5.15
C ASN A 97 -12.51 0.66 3.82
N PHE A 98 -13.15 0.17 2.76
CA PHE A 98 -12.57 0.14 1.43
C PHE A 98 -12.40 1.54 0.83
N ASN A 99 -13.26 2.52 1.16
CA ASN A 99 -13.11 3.91 0.74
C ASN A 99 -11.77 4.51 1.22
N ALA A 100 -11.37 4.21 2.45
CA ALA A 100 -10.07 4.60 2.96
C ALA A 100 -8.92 3.96 2.13
N GLY A 101 -9.10 2.72 1.70
CA GLY A 101 -8.15 2.04 0.80
C GLY A 101 -8.06 2.69 -0.57
N GLU A 102 -9.17 3.08 -1.17
CA GLU A 102 -9.21 3.77 -2.46
C GLU A 102 -8.53 5.14 -2.40
N VAL A 103 -8.79 5.93 -1.33
CA VAL A 103 -8.09 7.22 -1.12
C VAL A 103 -6.57 7.02 -1.02
N LEU A 104 -6.12 6.07 -0.19
CA LEU A 104 -4.69 5.79 -0.04
C LEU A 104 -4.08 5.27 -1.35
N GLY A 105 -4.77 4.39 -2.07
CA GLY A 105 -4.36 3.88 -3.37
C GLY A 105 -4.21 4.98 -4.41
N ASP A 106 -5.15 5.93 -4.45
CA ASP A 106 -5.08 7.09 -5.35
C ASP A 106 -3.87 7.98 -5.05
N LEU A 107 -3.60 8.26 -3.78
CA LEU A 107 -2.40 9.01 -3.37
C LEU A 107 -1.11 8.29 -3.79
N MET A 108 -1.08 6.96 -3.67
CA MET A 108 0.07 6.15 -4.12
C MET A 108 0.22 6.16 -5.64
N ILE A 109 -0.87 6.12 -6.40
CA ILE A 109 -0.86 6.23 -7.87
C ILE A 109 -0.32 7.60 -8.30
N LYS A 110 -0.72 8.69 -7.64
CA LYS A 110 -0.18 10.02 -7.87
C LYS A 110 1.32 10.10 -7.63
N ALA A 111 1.81 9.46 -6.56
CA ALA A 111 3.23 9.38 -6.29
C ALA A 111 3.99 8.59 -7.38
N LEU A 112 3.48 7.44 -7.83
CA LEU A 112 4.08 6.66 -8.92
C LEU A 112 4.20 7.46 -10.21
N ASN A 113 3.15 8.22 -10.57
CA ASN A 113 3.16 9.07 -11.77
C ASN A 113 4.14 10.24 -11.64
N ARG A 114 4.18 10.90 -10.49
CA ARG A 114 5.10 12.01 -10.20
C ARG A 114 6.55 11.59 -10.30
N GLU A 115 6.90 10.46 -9.68
CA GLU A 115 8.26 9.93 -9.64
C GLU A 115 8.63 9.10 -10.89
N LYS A 116 7.67 8.90 -11.82
CA LYS A 116 7.85 8.10 -13.06
C LYS A 116 8.45 6.72 -12.80
N ILE A 117 7.95 6.05 -11.77
CA ILE A 117 8.45 4.73 -11.35
C ILE A 117 7.96 3.67 -12.34
N ASP A 118 8.91 2.93 -12.91
CA ASP A 118 8.67 1.85 -13.87
C ASP A 118 8.79 0.48 -13.16
N PHE A 119 7.84 -0.43 -13.45
CA PHE A 119 7.78 -1.77 -12.86
C PHE A 119 7.02 -2.76 -13.75
N ASP A 120 7.46 -4.03 -13.75
CA ASP A 120 6.84 -5.12 -14.50
C ASP A 120 5.77 -5.84 -13.68
N TYR A 121 5.94 -5.91 -12.36
CA TYR A 121 5.05 -6.59 -11.42
C TYR A 121 4.87 -5.80 -10.14
N VAL A 122 3.68 -5.96 -9.55
CA VAL A 122 3.38 -5.46 -8.20
C VAL A 122 3.36 -6.63 -7.23
N THR A 123 3.96 -6.46 -6.08
CA THR A 123 3.85 -7.36 -4.93
C THR A 123 3.59 -6.57 -3.65
N PHE A 124 3.42 -7.24 -2.54
CA PHE A 124 3.05 -6.60 -1.28
C PHE A 124 3.75 -7.24 -0.10
N VAL A 125 3.90 -6.47 0.97
CA VAL A 125 4.43 -6.97 2.24
C VAL A 125 3.44 -7.95 2.87
N PRO A 126 3.87 -9.18 3.20
CA PRO A 126 2.97 -10.17 3.79
C PRO A 126 2.61 -9.81 5.24
N SER A 127 1.34 -9.93 5.58
CA SER A 127 0.87 -9.84 6.97
C SER A 127 1.25 -11.10 7.76
N GLY A 128 1.46 -10.97 9.07
CA GLY A 128 1.56 -12.13 9.96
C GLY A 128 0.23 -12.87 10.10
N GLN A 129 0.26 -14.15 10.49
CA GLN A 129 -0.94 -14.98 10.63
C GLN A 129 -1.90 -14.41 11.68
N SER A 130 -1.38 -13.89 12.80
CA SER A 130 -2.20 -13.26 13.84
C SER A 130 -2.95 -12.04 13.32
N ALA A 131 -2.29 -11.19 12.51
CA ALA A 131 -2.90 -10.05 11.86
C ALA A 131 -3.95 -10.48 10.83
N MET A 132 -3.67 -11.53 10.05
CA MET A 132 -4.62 -12.10 9.08
C MET A 132 -5.84 -12.70 9.77
N LYS A 133 -5.67 -13.43 10.89
CA LYS A 133 -6.80 -13.96 11.69
C LYS A 133 -7.67 -12.85 12.26
N LYS A 134 -7.07 -11.75 12.73
CA LYS A 134 -7.80 -10.62 13.33
C LYS A 134 -8.52 -9.75 12.29
N ARG A 135 -7.93 -9.55 11.10
CA ARG A 135 -8.39 -8.59 10.09
C ARG A 135 -9.14 -9.24 8.92
N GLY A 136 -8.92 -10.54 8.68
CA GLY A 136 -9.48 -11.27 7.54
C GLY A 136 -8.77 -10.99 6.21
N TYR A 137 -7.93 -9.96 6.11
CA TYR A 137 -7.22 -9.58 4.87
C TYR A 137 -5.88 -8.87 5.13
N ASN A 138 -5.10 -8.72 4.05
CA ASN A 138 -3.85 -7.98 4.05
C ASN A 138 -4.07 -6.61 3.38
N GLN A 139 -3.89 -5.52 4.14
CA GLN A 139 -4.07 -4.14 3.67
C GLN A 139 -3.07 -3.77 2.55
N SER A 140 -1.80 -4.21 2.67
CA SER A 140 -0.79 -3.93 1.63
C SER A 140 -1.13 -4.65 0.33
N ARG A 141 -1.77 -5.85 0.39
CA ARG A 141 -2.31 -6.55 -0.78
C ARG A 141 -3.45 -5.78 -1.44
N MET A 142 -4.34 -5.19 -0.65
CA MET A 142 -5.43 -4.38 -1.19
C MET A 142 -4.89 -3.15 -1.94
N LEU A 143 -3.96 -2.40 -1.34
CA LEU A 143 -3.30 -1.25 -1.98
C LEU A 143 -2.56 -1.67 -3.26
N ALA A 144 -1.84 -2.79 -3.21
CA ALA A 144 -1.16 -3.36 -4.36
C ALA A 144 -2.13 -3.75 -5.49
N LEU A 145 -3.33 -4.24 -5.16
CA LEU A 145 -4.35 -4.59 -6.14
C LEU A 145 -4.92 -3.34 -6.85
N ILE A 146 -5.15 -2.24 -6.12
CA ILE A 146 -5.58 -0.96 -6.69
C ILE A 146 -4.54 -0.45 -7.71
N ILE A 147 -3.26 -0.46 -7.34
CA ILE A 147 -2.14 -0.07 -8.21
C ILE A 147 -2.06 -0.99 -9.45
N SER A 148 -2.09 -2.31 -9.22
CA SER A 148 -2.04 -3.33 -10.29
C SER A 148 -3.14 -3.10 -11.33
N ARG A 149 -4.37 -2.83 -10.89
CA ARG A 149 -5.51 -2.54 -11.77
C ARG A 149 -5.32 -1.25 -12.56
N LYS A 150 -4.87 -0.19 -11.90
CA LYS A 150 -4.67 1.13 -12.53
C LYS A 150 -3.61 1.11 -13.62
N PHE A 151 -2.47 0.46 -13.35
CA PHE A 151 -1.36 0.37 -14.31
C PHE A 151 -1.47 -0.85 -15.25
N ARG A 152 -2.47 -1.73 -15.06
CA ARG A 152 -2.65 -2.97 -15.83
C ARG A 152 -1.42 -3.90 -15.78
N VAL A 153 -0.75 -3.91 -14.63
CA VAL A 153 0.44 -4.72 -14.36
C VAL A 153 0.06 -5.86 -13.41
N PRO A 154 0.55 -7.10 -13.61
CA PRO A 154 0.14 -8.23 -12.78
C PRO A 154 0.53 -8.07 -11.31
N LEU A 155 -0.39 -8.45 -10.40
CA LEU A 155 -0.13 -8.63 -8.98
C LEU A 155 0.38 -10.05 -8.73
N VAL A 156 1.56 -10.17 -8.10
CA VAL A 156 2.17 -11.47 -7.78
C VAL A 156 2.28 -11.61 -6.26
N ASP A 157 1.60 -12.60 -5.69
CA ASP A 157 1.77 -13.01 -4.31
C ASP A 157 3.00 -13.93 -4.22
N CYS A 158 4.18 -13.35 -4.04
CA CYS A 158 5.43 -14.08 -4.07
C CYS A 158 6.21 -14.06 -2.76
N ILE A 159 5.82 -13.27 -1.75
CA ILE A 159 6.52 -13.15 -0.47
C ILE A 159 5.69 -13.78 0.64
N TYR A 160 6.33 -14.55 1.51
CA TYR A 160 5.69 -15.06 2.72
C TYR A 160 6.63 -14.98 3.92
N LYS A 161 6.06 -14.91 5.13
CA LYS A 161 6.82 -15.01 6.38
C LYS A 161 7.10 -16.47 6.70
N ALA A 162 8.37 -16.83 6.91
CA ALA A 162 8.76 -18.19 7.26
C ALA A 162 8.42 -18.52 8.72
N ASN A 163 8.56 -17.55 9.62
CA ASN A 163 8.27 -17.73 11.04
C ASN A 163 7.31 -16.63 11.52
N GLU A 164 6.43 -16.95 12.44
CA GLU A 164 5.69 -15.94 13.19
C GLU A 164 6.66 -15.24 14.16
N THR A 165 7.00 -14.00 13.84
CA THR A 165 7.54 -13.11 14.86
C THR A 165 6.38 -12.68 15.74
N LYS A 166 6.43 -12.95 17.06
CA LYS A 166 5.49 -12.34 18.00
C LYS A 166 5.54 -10.84 17.75
N ASP A 167 4.39 -10.23 17.38
CA ASP A 167 4.24 -8.80 17.31
C ASP A 167 4.43 -8.27 18.75
N GLN A 168 5.68 -8.04 19.13
CA GLN A 168 5.99 -7.38 20.39
C GLN A 168 5.74 -5.89 20.16
N ILE A 169 4.50 -5.48 20.43
CA ILE A 169 4.10 -4.10 20.55
C ILE A 169 5.02 -3.47 21.62
N GLY A 170 5.90 -2.52 21.21
CA GLY A 170 6.79 -1.82 22.14
C GLY A 170 8.29 -2.06 21.95
N LEU A 171 8.73 -2.96 21.06
CA LEU A 171 10.17 -3.08 20.78
C LEU A 171 10.71 -1.89 20.02
N GLY A 172 11.81 -1.31 20.53
CA GLY A 172 12.55 -0.23 19.90
C GLY A 172 13.00 -0.60 18.47
N GLY A 173 13.26 0.42 17.63
CA GLY A 173 13.60 0.25 16.21
C GLY A 173 14.70 -0.78 15.94
N TYR A 174 15.72 -0.87 16.78
CA TYR A 174 16.83 -1.81 16.65
C TYR A 174 16.39 -3.28 16.71
N MET A 175 15.49 -3.63 17.63
CA MET A 175 14.98 -4.99 17.79
C MET A 175 14.13 -5.45 16.60
N ARG A 176 13.44 -4.52 15.92
CA ARG A 176 12.69 -4.84 14.68
C ARG A 176 13.61 -5.30 13.56
N TRP A 177 14.78 -4.68 13.41
CA TRP A 177 15.78 -5.10 12.42
C TRP A 177 16.29 -6.51 12.69
N TYR A 178 16.60 -6.82 13.94
CA TYR A 178 17.12 -8.14 14.31
C TYR A 178 16.09 -9.25 14.10
N ASN A 179 14.85 -9.02 14.55
CA ASN A 179 13.79 -10.03 14.51
C ASN A 179 13.29 -10.36 13.10
N LEU A 180 13.49 -9.47 12.13
CA LEU A 180 13.01 -9.67 10.76
C LEU A 180 14.04 -10.24 9.81
N LYS A 181 15.33 -10.32 10.21
CA LYS A 181 16.40 -10.84 9.36
C LYS A 181 16.13 -12.29 8.97
N GLY A 182 16.12 -12.55 7.64
CA GLY A 182 15.90 -13.90 7.09
C GLY A 182 14.49 -14.47 7.25
N ASN A 183 13.53 -13.68 7.75
CA ASN A 183 12.17 -14.14 7.99
C ASN A 183 11.25 -14.10 6.75
N PHE A 184 11.70 -13.47 5.67
CA PHE A 184 10.93 -13.42 4.43
C PHE A 184 11.51 -14.41 3.41
N LYS A 185 10.62 -15.18 2.80
CA LYS A 185 10.95 -16.17 1.76
C LYS A 185 10.14 -15.89 0.51
N ILE A 186 10.68 -16.31 -0.63
CA ILE A 186 10.07 -16.11 -1.94
C ILE A 186 9.52 -17.42 -2.49
N LYS A 187 8.30 -17.37 -2.99
CA LYS A 187 7.65 -18.40 -3.82
C LYS A 187 7.51 -17.88 -5.26
N HIS A 188 7.32 -18.76 -6.22
CA HIS A 188 7.16 -18.41 -7.64
C HIS A 188 8.34 -17.63 -8.25
N ILE A 189 9.57 -18.00 -7.90
CA ILE A 189 10.82 -17.33 -8.30
C ILE A 189 10.88 -17.08 -9.81
N ASN A 190 10.41 -18.01 -10.63
CA ASN A 190 10.42 -17.91 -12.09
C ASN A 190 9.62 -16.69 -12.62
N LYS A 191 8.59 -16.23 -11.88
CA LYS A 191 7.79 -15.07 -12.28
C LYS A 191 8.49 -13.74 -12.04
N ILE A 192 9.41 -13.69 -11.06
CA ILE A 192 10.07 -12.43 -10.64
C ILE A 192 11.49 -12.29 -11.19
N ARG A 193 12.08 -13.35 -11.75
CA ARG A 193 13.47 -13.34 -12.22
C ARG A 193 13.70 -12.27 -13.28
N ASN A 194 14.70 -11.41 -13.05
CA ASN A 194 15.09 -10.28 -13.91
C ASN A 194 13.97 -9.24 -14.13
N LYS A 195 12.94 -9.20 -13.27
CA LYS A 195 11.81 -8.27 -13.38
C LYS A 195 11.97 -7.09 -12.43
N LYS A 196 11.48 -5.93 -12.85
CA LYS A 196 11.33 -4.74 -12.01
C LYS A 196 10.11 -4.92 -11.11
N ILE A 197 10.31 -4.95 -9.81
CA ILE A 197 9.27 -5.27 -8.84
C ILE A 197 8.91 -4.01 -8.03
N LEU A 198 7.62 -3.67 -7.99
CA LEU A 198 7.08 -2.71 -7.05
C LEU A 198 6.58 -3.44 -5.80
N LEU A 199 7.25 -3.23 -4.67
CA LEU A 199 6.83 -3.74 -3.36
C LEU A 199 5.99 -2.70 -2.63
N VAL A 200 4.75 -3.06 -2.30
CA VAL A 200 3.76 -2.17 -1.68
C VAL A 200 3.60 -2.46 -0.20
N ASP A 201 3.55 -1.40 0.61
CA ASP A 201 3.19 -1.45 2.04
C ASP A 201 2.32 -0.24 2.42
N ASP A 202 1.73 -0.26 3.63
CA ASP A 202 0.90 0.86 4.10
C ASP A 202 1.72 1.99 4.74
N VAL A 203 2.63 1.69 5.67
CA VAL A 203 3.42 2.71 6.39
C VAL A 203 4.86 2.29 6.55
N ILE A 204 5.76 3.20 6.24
CA ILE A 204 7.16 3.04 6.62
C ILE A 204 7.45 3.78 7.92
N THR A 205 8.04 3.05 8.87
CA THR A 205 8.65 3.60 10.11
C THR A 205 10.17 3.42 10.03
N THR A 206 10.71 2.38 10.63
CA THR A 206 12.15 2.07 10.56
C THR A 206 12.59 1.61 9.16
N GLY A 207 11.69 1.00 8.40
CA GLY A 207 11.96 0.41 7.08
C GLY A 207 12.44 -1.04 7.11
N ALA A 208 12.59 -1.65 8.29
CA ALA A 208 13.13 -3.01 8.41
C ALA A 208 12.34 -4.04 7.60
N THR A 209 11.00 -4.00 7.64
CA THR A 209 10.13 -4.91 6.88
C THR A 209 10.34 -4.74 5.36
N ALA A 210 10.28 -3.49 4.88
CA ALA A 210 10.49 -3.16 3.48
C ALA A 210 11.87 -3.62 2.99
N PHE A 211 12.91 -3.37 3.80
CA PHE A 211 14.27 -3.78 3.49
C PHE A 211 14.41 -5.30 3.35
N TYR A 212 13.98 -6.08 4.34
CA TYR A 212 14.15 -7.54 4.30
C TYR A 212 13.26 -8.23 3.28
N CYS A 213 12.08 -7.70 2.96
CA CYS A 213 11.29 -8.16 1.82
C CYS A 213 12.02 -7.91 0.49
N SER A 214 12.59 -6.71 0.34
CA SER A 214 13.35 -6.36 -0.87
C SER A 214 14.63 -7.17 -0.99
N GLU A 215 15.35 -7.41 0.12
CA GLU A 215 16.52 -8.28 0.15
C GLU A 215 16.18 -9.70 -0.31
N ALA A 216 15.10 -10.28 0.20
CA ALA A 216 14.64 -11.62 -0.20
C ALA A 216 14.29 -11.68 -1.69
N LEU A 217 13.62 -10.65 -2.25
CA LEU A 217 13.33 -10.55 -3.68
C LEU A 217 14.61 -10.50 -4.52
N THR A 218 15.56 -9.62 -4.15
CA THR A 218 16.83 -9.44 -4.87
C THR A 218 17.68 -10.72 -4.82
N GLN A 219 17.80 -11.35 -3.66
CA GLN A 219 18.53 -12.62 -3.51
C GLN A 219 17.86 -13.77 -4.29
N SER A 220 16.58 -13.70 -4.56
CA SER A 220 15.85 -14.66 -5.40
C SER A 220 15.91 -14.34 -6.90
N GLY A 221 16.72 -13.35 -7.31
CA GLY A 221 17.01 -13.04 -8.70
C GLY A 221 16.03 -12.07 -9.36
N SER A 222 15.26 -11.28 -8.59
CA SER A 222 14.55 -10.15 -9.18
C SER A 222 15.55 -9.13 -9.75
N GLY A 223 15.10 -8.33 -10.70
CA GLY A 223 15.85 -7.16 -11.16
C GLY A 223 15.81 -6.04 -10.12
N LYS A 224 15.39 -4.85 -10.52
CA LYS A 224 15.23 -3.72 -9.58
C LYS A 224 14.02 -3.94 -8.67
N VAL A 225 14.19 -3.73 -7.36
CA VAL A 225 13.09 -3.65 -6.39
C VAL A 225 12.94 -2.22 -5.93
N THR A 226 11.74 -1.67 -6.10
CA THR A 226 11.36 -0.34 -5.61
C THR A 226 10.23 -0.50 -4.59
N VAL A 227 10.33 0.17 -3.46
CA VAL A 227 9.28 0.12 -2.43
C VAL A 227 8.42 1.37 -2.52
N LEU A 228 7.10 1.17 -2.42
CA LEU A 228 6.13 2.25 -2.29
C LEU A 228 5.27 2.04 -1.05
N THR A 229 5.17 3.05 -0.21
CA THR A 229 4.29 3.06 0.97
C THR A 229 3.24 4.16 0.85
N ALA A 230 2.05 3.94 1.43
CA ALA A 230 1.04 5.00 1.46
C ALA A 230 1.54 6.19 2.30
N ALA A 231 2.19 5.93 3.43
CA ALA A 231 2.69 7.00 4.28
C ALA A 231 4.09 6.76 4.87
N ARG A 232 4.78 7.87 5.15
CA ARG A 232 6.01 7.90 5.96
C ARG A 232 5.70 8.50 7.32
N SER A 233 5.99 7.76 8.38
CA SER A 233 6.02 8.31 9.74
C SER A 233 7.27 9.18 9.90
N ALA A 234 7.10 10.38 10.46
CA ALA A 234 8.23 11.12 11.00
C ALA A 234 8.87 10.29 12.12
N VAL A 235 10.15 9.99 11.99
CA VAL A 235 10.96 9.31 13.01
C VAL A 235 11.63 10.36 13.85
#